data_8a626a748c4c6373a5cd70d2146c2cc9
#
_entry.id   8a626a748c4c6373a5cd70d2146c2cc9
#
_cell.length_a   1.000
_cell.length_b   1.000
_cell.length_c   1.000
_cell.angle_alpha   90.00
_cell.angle_beta   90.00
_cell.angle_gamma   90.00
#
_symmetry.space_group_name_H-M   'P 1'
#
loop_
_entity.id
_entity.type
_entity.pdbx_description
1 polymer ?
#
loop_
_entity_poly.entity_id
_entity_poly.type
_entity_poly.pdbx_seq_one_letter_code
_entity_poly.pdbx_strand_id
1 'polypeptide(L)'
;HRLIRRQRQMCIRDRLTPAEFAAAVIPHGTTTMFTDPHEIANVLGLSGVKMMHDEAMMQPINIFTQMPSCAPSAPGLETTGFEIGPEEVAEAMKWPGIVGLGEMMNYPGVINSDHKMLSEMAETMNANKTVGGHYASPDRGIPFHAYVAGGASDDHEGVAEDDAIARVRQGMRSMMRLGSAWYDVESQITAVTERGLDPRNFILCTDDCHSGTLVNDGHMNRVVRHAIDCGCDPLIAIQMATINTACHFGMERELGSITPGRRADFIVTSSINDLPIDVVFARGERVAENGKLLTKCPHYEWPQTVRKTVNLGKKLELKDFVISVPTGLSSVKAKVIGVIENQAPTKALEFDLPVKQGKVQVEGDVCYLSLVERHRGTGAVVNGFVSGFGYTGSMAIASSVAHDSHHMIVVGTNQEMMACAANRLGEVGGGVSLWKDGSEVALVELPIAGLMSDSKASDVAVKAQAIVSAMIDCGCTLNNAYMQHTLLALVVIPELRISDLGLVDVNRFELTKIIETNF
;
A
#
# COMPACT_ATOMS: atom_id res chain seq x y z
N HIS A 1 27.77 -24.05 -0.12
CA HIS A 1 26.94 -23.07 -0.84
C HIS A 1 25.67 -23.74 -1.35
N ARG A 2 24.52 -23.24 -0.93
CA ARG A 2 23.21 -23.72 -1.39
C ARG A 2 22.61 -22.74 -2.39
N LEU A 3 22.03 -23.27 -3.48
CA LEU A 3 21.38 -22.51 -4.53
C LEU A 3 19.89 -22.42 -4.21
N ILE A 4 19.33 -21.22 -4.11
CA ILE A 4 17.94 -20.98 -3.73
C ILE A 4 17.32 -19.98 -4.72
N ARG A 5 16.07 -20.20 -5.13
CA ARG A 5 15.29 -19.30 -6.00
C ARG A 5 14.20 -18.60 -5.21
N ARG A 6 13.89 -17.36 -5.55
CA ARG A 6 12.85 -16.54 -4.89
C ARG A 6 11.93 -15.86 -5.86
N GLN A 7 10.65 -15.90 -5.56
CA GLN A 7 9.57 -15.27 -6.32
C GLN A 7 8.57 -14.64 -5.37
N ARG A 8 7.80 -13.64 -5.89
CA ARG A 8 6.94 -12.94 -5.00
C ARG A 8 5.85 -12.07 -5.62
N GLN A 9 4.71 -11.94 -4.89
CA GLN A 9 3.73 -10.87 -5.06
C GLN A 9 4.15 -9.63 -4.27
N MET A 10 3.94 -8.44 -4.84
CA MET A 10 4.26 -7.18 -4.22
C MET A 10 3.57 -6.00 -4.89
N CYS A 11 3.04 -5.12 -4.09
CA CYS A 11 2.69 -3.78 -4.53
C CYS A 11 3.95 -2.92 -4.57
N ILE A 12 4.21 -2.24 -5.70
CA ILE A 12 5.28 -1.23 -5.78
C ILE A 12 4.67 0.07 -5.21
N ARG A 13 4.55 0.17 -3.90
CA ARG A 13 3.90 1.31 -3.23
C ARG A 13 4.87 2.37 -2.73
N ASP A 14 6.19 2.18 -2.86
CA ASP A 14 7.12 2.99 -2.10
C ASP A 14 7.95 3.98 -2.90
N ARG A 15 7.28 4.97 -3.48
CA ARG A 15 7.96 6.18 -3.96
C ARG A 15 9.08 5.94 -4.98
N LEU A 16 9.25 4.69 -5.44
CA LEU A 16 10.30 4.28 -6.36
C LEU A 16 9.70 3.83 -7.69
N THR A 17 10.37 4.17 -8.78
CA THR A 17 10.07 3.59 -10.08
C THR A 17 10.46 2.11 -10.11
N PRO A 18 9.92 1.28 -11.03
CA PRO A 18 10.34 -0.12 -11.18
C PRO A 18 11.85 -0.33 -11.30
N ALA A 19 12.57 0.59 -11.95
CA ALA A 19 14.03 0.53 -12.08
C ALA A 19 14.73 0.71 -10.73
N GLU A 20 14.39 1.74 -9.97
CA GLU A 20 14.98 2.02 -8.66
C GLU A 20 14.57 0.97 -7.63
N PHE A 21 13.34 0.46 -7.74
CA PHE A 21 12.91 -0.65 -6.92
C PHE A 21 13.72 -1.92 -7.19
N ALA A 22 13.90 -2.30 -8.48
CA ALA A 22 14.73 -3.44 -8.88
C ALA A 22 16.18 -3.27 -8.35
N ALA A 23 16.74 -2.07 -8.48
CA ALA A 23 18.08 -1.77 -7.99
C ALA A 23 18.22 -1.98 -6.47
N ALA A 24 17.19 -1.63 -5.70
CA ALA A 24 17.17 -1.81 -4.25
C ALA A 24 17.04 -3.27 -3.82
N VAL A 25 16.22 -4.10 -4.52
CA VAL A 25 15.88 -5.45 -4.04
C VAL A 25 16.78 -6.56 -4.59
N ILE A 26 17.43 -6.34 -5.74
CA ILE A 26 18.36 -7.33 -6.34
C ILE A 26 19.50 -7.71 -5.37
N PRO A 27 20.18 -6.78 -4.69
CA PRO A 27 21.21 -7.11 -3.73
C PRO A 27 20.73 -7.98 -2.56
N HIS A 28 19.43 -7.95 -2.27
CA HIS A 28 18.77 -8.75 -1.26
C HIS A 28 18.21 -10.10 -1.77
N GLY A 29 18.54 -10.47 -3.02
CA GLY A 29 18.26 -11.79 -3.57
C GLY A 29 16.88 -11.94 -4.25
N THR A 30 16.16 -10.85 -4.48
CA THR A 30 14.89 -10.90 -5.22
C THR A 30 15.17 -10.90 -6.71
N THR A 31 14.68 -11.93 -7.41
CA THR A 31 14.87 -12.13 -8.86
C THR A 31 13.57 -12.16 -9.63
N THR A 32 12.44 -12.28 -8.93
CA THR A 32 11.11 -12.26 -9.54
C THR A 32 10.12 -11.59 -8.60
N MET A 33 9.23 -10.77 -9.15
CA MET A 33 8.17 -10.07 -8.44
C MET A 33 6.86 -10.13 -9.22
N PHE A 34 5.76 -10.07 -8.48
CA PHE A 34 4.40 -9.90 -8.98
C PHE A 34 3.85 -8.63 -8.34
N THR A 35 3.53 -7.63 -9.16
CA THR A 35 3.22 -6.27 -8.69
C THR A 35 1.81 -5.87 -9.08
N ASP A 36 1.15 -5.13 -8.22
CA ASP A 36 -0.15 -4.50 -8.47
C ASP A 36 0.02 -2.97 -8.42
N PRO A 37 0.05 -2.28 -9.58
CA PRO A 37 0.27 -0.83 -9.64
C PRO A 37 -1.04 -0.04 -9.52
N HIS A 38 -1.91 -0.34 -8.55
CA HIS A 38 -3.20 0.33 -8.42
C HIS A 38 -3.09 1.80 -8.03
N GLU A 39 -2.02 2.22 -7.35
CA GLU A 39 -1.80 3.62 -7.02
C GLU A 39 -1.73 4.49 -8.28
N ILE A 40 -0.89 4.08 -9.23
CA ILE A 40 -0.78 4.85 -10.47
C ILE A 40 -2.04 4.73 -11.34
N ALA A 41 -2.77 3.62 -11.23
CA ALA A 41 -4.06 3.44 -11.89
C ALA A 41 -5.09 4.47 -11.39
N ASN A 42 -5.13 4.74 -10.09
CA ASN A 42 -6.00 5.75 -9.49
C ASN A 42 -5.67 7.18 -9.97
N VAL A 43 -4.42 7.46 -10.36
CA VAL A 43 -3.98 8.79 -10.80
C VAL A 43 -3.98 8.95 -12.31
N LEU A 44 -3.57 7.92 -13.07
CA LEU A 44 -3.33 7.98 -14.52
C LEU A 44 -4.09 6.91 -15.33
N GLY A 45 -4.92 6.09 -14.68
CA GLY A 45 -5.70 5.04 -15.33
C GLY A 45 -4.83 3.97 -15.99
N LEU A 46 -5.37 3.33 -17.02
CA LEU A 46 -4.70 2.28 -17.78
C LEU A 46 -3.35 2.74 -18.37
N SER A 47 -3.22 4.03 -18.72
CA SER A 47 -1.96 4.57 -19.26
C SER A 47 -0.84 4.58 -18.20
N GLY A 48 -1.16 4.84 -16.93
CA GLY A 48 -0.22 4.76 -15.82
C GLY A 48 0.25 3.33 -15.58
N VAL A 49 -0.69 2.39 -15.55
CA VAL A 49 -0.38 0.95 -15.45
C VAL A 49 0.55 0.51 -16.59
N LYS A 50 0.26 0.95 -17.83
CA LYS A 50 1.09 0.61 -19.00
C LYS A 50 2.52 1.12 -18.88
N MET A 51 2.70 2.37 -18.44
CA MET A 51 4.05 2.94 -18.23
C MET A 51 4.85 2.18 -17.16
N MET A 52 4.24 1.86 -16.02
CA MET A 52 4.90 1.05 -14.99
C MET A 52 5.21 -0.36 -15.48
N HIS A 53 4.27 -0.98 -16.20
CA HIS A 53 4.47 -2.29 -16.81
C HIS A 53 5.63 -2.29 -17.82
N ASP A 54 5.72 -1.26 -18.68
CA ASP A 54 6.78 -1.15 -19.67
C ASP A 54 8.15 -1.00 -19.01
N GLU A 55 8.27 -0.17 -17.97
CA GLU A 55 9.52 -0.07 -17.20
C GLU A 55 9.86 -1.37 -16.47
N ALA A 56 8.85 -2.06 -15.91
CA ALA A 56 9.03 -3.36 -15.26
C ALA A 56 9.60 -4.42 -16.22
N MET A 57 9.09 -4.46 -17.46
CA MET A 57 9.54 -5.40 -18.49
C MET A 57 10.99 -5.14 -18.97
N MET A 58 11.52 -3.92 -18.78
CA MET A 58 12.90 -3.58 -19.13
C MET A 58 13.92 -4.08 -18.10
N GLN A 59 13.50 -4.49 -16.91
CA GLN A 59 14.42 -4.76 -15.81
C GLN A 59 15.20 -6.07 -15.98
N PRO A 60 16.42 -6.17 -15.38
CA PRO A 60 17.26 -7.37 -15.46
C PRO A 60 16.72 -8.56 -14.67
N ILE A 61 15.68 -8.36 -13.87
CA ILE A 61 14.92 -9.38 -13.14
C ILE A 61 13.51 -9.52 -13.71
N ASN A 62 12.75 -10.51 -13.23
CA ASN A 62 11.38 -10.69 -13.69
C ASN A 62 10.44 -9.84 -12.82
N ILE A 63 9.73 -8.89 -13.43
CA ILE A 63 8.67 -8.11 -12.78
C ILE A 63 7.40 -8.33 -13.60
N PHE A 64 6.49 -9.11 -13.04
CA PHE A 64 5.18 -9.36 -13.62
C PHE A 64 4.15 -8.43 -13.01
N THR A 65 3.19 -8.00 -13.80
CA THR A 65 2.16 -7.06 -13.36
C THR A 65 0.83 -7.77 -13.23
N GLN A 66 0.11 -7.50 -12.17
CA GLN A 66 -1.33 -7.75 -12.05
C GLN A 66 -2.06 -6.48 -12.45
N MET A 67 -3.17 -6.62 -13.18
CA MET A 67 -3.98 -5.47 -13.57
C MET A 67 -4.80 -4.99 -12.36
N PRO A 68 -4.70 -3.73 -11.95
CA PRO A 68 -5.49 -3.23 -10.83
C PRO A 68 -7.01 -3.36 -11.02
N SER A 69 -7.73 -3.67 -9.95
CA SER A 69 -9.20 -3.69 -9.91
C SER A 69 -9.80 -2.51 -9.12
N CYS A 70 -8.97 -1.83 -8.33
CA CYS A 70 -9.41 -0.87 -7.29
C CYS A 70 -9.14 0.59 -7.68
N ALA A 71 -9.65 1.01 -8.81
CA ALA A 71 -9.66 2.42 -9.22
C ALA A 71 -11.09 2.84 -9.62
N PRO A 72 -11.88 3.40 -8.68
CA PRO A 72 -11.67 3.51 -7.23
C PRO A 72 -11.85 2.19 -6.47
N SER A 73 -11.31 2.10 -5.24
CA SER A 73 -11.48 0.92 -4.38
C SER A 73 -12.91 0.80 -3.82
N ALA A 74 -13.58 1.92 -3.58
CA ALA A 74 -14.96 2.00 -3.08
C ALA A 74 -15.79 2.98 -3.93
N PRO A 75 -16.32 2.56 -5.08
CA PRO A 75 -17.19 3.40 -5.90
C PRO A 75 -18.35 4.01 -5.11
N GLY A 76 -18.54 5.33 -5.23
CA GLY A 76 -19.57 6.08 -4.53
C GLY A 76 -19.19 6.57 -3.12
N LEU A 77 -18.10 6.08 -2.54
CA LEU A 77 -17.55 6.56 -1.26
C LEU A 77 -16.28 7.39 -1.43
N GLU A 78 -15.65 7.31 -2.59
CA GLU A 78 -14.48 8.11 -2.97
C GLU A 78 -14.49 8.39 -4.47
N THR A 79 -13.70 9.38 -4.92
CA THR A 79 -13.37 9.59 -6.33
C THR A 79 -11.87 9.44 -6.57
N THR A 80 -11.48 9.23 -7.83
CA THR A 80 -10.09 9.08 -8.26
C THR A 80 -9.82 9.92 -9.49
N GLY A 81 -8.57 10.01 -9.91
CA GLY A 81 -8.20 10.67 -11.16
C GLY A 81 -8.76 9.97 -12.39
N PHE A 82 -8.74 8.63 -12.36
CA PHE A 82 -9.25 7.76 -13.41
C PHE A 82 -9.94 6.54 -12.81
N GLU A 83 -10.81 5.91 -13.59
CA GLU A 83 -11.46 4.66 -13.24
C GLU A 83 -10.89 3.52 -14.09
N ILE A 84 -10.84 2.32 -13.50
CA ILE A 84 -10.58 1.07 -14.20
C ILE A 84 -11.90 0.28 -14.22
N GLY A 85 -12.19 -0.33 -15.34
CA GLY A 85 -13.36 -1.16 -15.53
C GLY A 85 -13.05 -2.44 -16.31
N PRO A 86 -14.08 -3.25 -16.61
CA PRO A 86 -13.91 -4.53 -17.30
C PRO A 86 -13.22 -4.42 -18.66
N GLU A 87 -13.42 -3.30 -19.37
CA GLU A 87 -12.81 -3.09 -20.69
C GLU A 87 -11.29 -2.87 -20.58
N GLU A 88 -10.82 -2.08 -19.61
CA GLU A 88 -9.41 -1.88 -19.31
C GLU A 88 -8.76 -3.17 -18.82
N VAL A 89 -9.45 -3.95 -18.00
CA VAL A 89 -8.97 -5.26 -17.55
C VAL A 89 -8.83 -6.21 -18.74
N ALA A 90 -9.87 -6.33 -19.59
CA ALA A 90 -9.83 -7.19 -20.78
C ALA A 90 -8.71 -6.80 -21.75
N GLU A 91 -8.42 -5.50 -21.89
CA GLU A 91 -7.30 -5.03 -22.70
C GLU A 91 -5.95 -5.40 -22.09
N ALA A 92 -5.75 -5.14 -20.80
CA ALA A 92 -4.50 -5.43 -20.10
C ALA A 92 -4.21 -6.94 -20.05
N MET A 93 -5.23 -7.78 -19.97
CA MET A 93 -5.05 -9.25 -19.97
C MET A 93 -4.38 -9.77 -21.25
N LYS A 94 -4.34 -8.99 -22.33
CA LYS A 94 -3.65 -9.34 -23.58
C LYS A 94 -2.15 -9.00 -23.56
N TRP A 95 -1.69 -8.17 -22.59
CA TRP A 95 -0.30 -7.73 -22.58
C TRP A 95 0.62 -8.85 -22.07
N PRO A 96 1.78 -9.07 -22.71
CA PRO A 96 2.79 -9.99 -22.20
C PRO A 96 3.25 -9.57 -20.80
N GLY A 97 3.32 -10.49 -19.85
CA GLY A 97 3.77 -10.21 -18.49
C GLY A 97 2.67 -9.75 -17.52
N ILE A 98 1.43 -9.56 -17.98
CA ILE A 98 0.26 -9.49 -17.09
C ILE A 98 -0.10 -10.92 -16.66
N VAL A 99 -0.19 -11.15 -15.36
CA VAL A 99 -0.37 -12.51 -14.79
C VAL A 99 -1.70 -12.70 -14.07
N GLY A 100 -2.43 -11.64 -13.78
CA GLY A 100 -3.70 -11.70 -13.07
C GLY A 100 -4.36 -10.34 -12.91
N LEU A 101 -5.49 -10.35 -12.24
CA LEU A 101 -6.10 -9.17 -11.64
C LEU A 101 -5.42 -8.92 -10.30
N GLY A 102 -5.16 -7.67 -9.98
CA GLY A 102 -4.69 -7.25 -8.68
C GLY A 102 -5.73 -7.47 -7.58
N GLU A 103 -5.43 -6.97 -6.42
CA GLU A 103 -6.29 -7.18 -5.25
C GLU A 103 -7.71 -6.64 -5.43
N MET A 104 -8.71 -7.52 -5.30
CA MET A 104 -10.13 -7.17 -5.37
C MET A 104 -10.59 -6.58 -4.02
N MET A 105 -10.30 -5.30 -3.81
CA MET A 105 -10.60 -4.59 -2.55
C MET A 105 -12.08 -4.35 -2.32
N ASN A 106 -12.87 -4.20 -3.39
CA ASN A 106 -14.31 -4.02 -3.25
C ASN A 106 -15.03 -5.35 -2.97
N TYR A 107 -14.64 -6.01 -1.86
CA TYR A 107 -15.30 -7.23 -1.42
C TYR A 107 -16.81 -7.05 -1.16
N PRO A 108 -17.32 -5.88 -0.66
CA PRO A 108 -18.76 -5.68 -0.55
C PRO A 108 -19.47 -5.72 -1.91
N GLY A 109 -18.86 -5.14 -2.96
CA GLY A 109 -19.39 -5.23 -4.32
C GLY A 109 -19.49 -6.67 -4.82
N VAL A 110 -18.43 -7.48 -4.62
CA VAL A 110 -18.44 -8.90 -4.98
C VAL A 110 -19.55 -9.65 -4.24
N ILE A 111 -19.68 -9.47 -2.92
CA ILE A 111 -20.70 -10.11 -2.09
C ILE A 111 -22.13 -9.73 -2.54
N ASN A 112 -22.32 -8.48 -2.94
CA ASN A 112 -23.61 -7.96 -3.41
C ASN A 112 -23.84 -8.13 -4.92
N SER A 113 -22.96 -8.89 -5.60
CA SER A 113 -23.07 -9.18 -7.03
C SER A 113 -23.00 -7.92 -7.92
N ASP A 114 -22.15 -6.97 -7.55
CA ASP A 114 -21.89 -5.79 -8.38
C ASP A 114 -21.36 -6.20 -9.75
N HIS A 115 -21.98 -5.67 -10.80
CA HIS A 115 -21.69 -6.09 -12.18
C HIS A 115 -20.26 -5.73 -12.60
N LYS A 116 -19.74 -4.56 -12.19
CA LYS A 116 -18.38 -4.14 -12.52
C LYS A 116 -17.36 -5.11 -11.94
N MET A 117 -17.45 -5.39 -10.64
CA MET A 117 -16.53 -6.29 -9.93
C MET A 117 -16.53 -7.70 -10.51
N LEU A 118 -17.73 -8.27 -10.68
CA LEU A 118 -17.85 -9.63 -11.25
C LEU A 118 -17.39 -9.71 -12.70
N SER A 119 -17.56 -8.64 -13.49
CA SER A 119 -17.08 -8.60 -14.87
C SER A 119 -15.56 -8.51 -14.95
N GLU A 120 -14.91 -7.71 -14.11
CA GLU A 120 -13.43 -7.64 -14.02
C GLU A 120 -12.83 -9.00 -13.66
N MET A 121 -13.41 -9.68 -12.67
CA MET A 121 -13.02 -11.02 -12.28
C MET A 121 -13.25 -12.04 -13.43
N ALA A 122 -14.39 -11.95 -14.12
CA ALA A 122 -14.72 -12.83 -15.24
C ALA A 122 -13.76 -12.65 -16.42
N GLU A 123 -13.40 -11.41 -16.81
CA GLU A 123 -12.41 -11.13 -17.86
C GLU A 123 -11.04 -11.74 -17.54
N THR A 124 -10.66 -11.69 -16.27
CA THR A 124 -9.40 -12.28 -15.79
C THR A 124 -9.44 -13.82 -15.85
N MET A 125 -10.51 -14.44 -15.37
CA MET A 125 -10.68 -15.89 -15.38
C MET A 125 -10.79 -16.43 -16.82
N ASN A 126 -11.46 -15.72 -17.72
CA ASN A 126 -11.55 -16.06 -19.14
C ASN A 126 -10.16 -16.04 -19.81
N ALA A 127 -9.24 -15.22 -19.33
CA ALA A 127 -7.85 -15.21 -19.76
C ALA A 127 -6.98 -16.32 -19.09
N ASN A 128 -7.57 -17.20 -18.29
CA ASN A 128 -6.88 -18.22 -17.48
C ASN A 128 -5.80 -17.64 -16.55
N LYS A 129 -6.10 -16.51 -15.91
CA LYS A 129 -5.20 -15.81 -14.98
C LYS A 129 -5.80 -15.75 -13.58
N THR A 130 -4.97 -15.45 -12.58
CA THR A 130 -5.37 -15.41 -11.18
C THR A 130 -6.14 -14.12 -10.85
N VAL A 131 -7.06 -14.22 -9.92
CA VAL A 131 -7.73 -13.06 -9.31
C VAL A 131 -7.18 -12.89 -7.91
N GLY A 132 -6.50 -11.77 -7.65
CA GLY A 132 -5.98 -11.41 -6.35
C GLY A 132 -7.08 -11.00 -5.38
N GLY A 133 -6.95 -11.37 -4.12
CA GLY A 133 -7.93 -11.09 -3.09
C GLY A 133 -7.44 -10.08 -2.05
N HIS A 134 -8.44 -9.35 -1.48
CA HIS A 134 -8.28 -8.39 -0.40
C HIS A 134 -9.54 -8.39 0.47
N TYR A 135 -9.72 -9.42 1.27
CA TYR A 135 -10.87 -9.54 2.16
C TYR A 135 -10.55 -9.04 3.57
N ALA A 136 -10.75 -7.75 3.80
CA ALA A 136 -10.39 -7.08 5.05
C ALA A 136 -11.46 -7.20 6.17
N SER A 137 -12.62 -7.83 5.89
CA SER A 137 -13.63 -8.05 6.91
C SER A 137 -13.26 -9.19 7.87
N PRO A 138 -13.51 -9.05 9.18
CA PRO A 138 -13.30 -10.13 10.15
C PRO A 138 -14.36 -11.24 10.06
N ASP A 139 -15.46 -11.03 9.31
CA ASP A 139 -16.53 -12.03 9.13
C ASP A 139 -16.09 -13.14 8.15
N ARG A 140 -15.80 -14.33 8.68
CA ARG A 140 -15.41 -15.52 7.93
C ARG A 140 -16.58 -16.43 7.55
N GLY A 141 -17.81 -15.97 7.74
CA GLY A 141 -19.04 -16.69 7.42
C GLY A 141 -19.50 -16.54 5.97
N ILE A 142 -20.80 -16.37 5.77
CA ILE A 142 -21.45 -16.30 4.44
C ILE A 142 -20.82 -15.21 3.55
N PRO A 143 -20.52 -13.99 4.03
CA PRO A 143 -19.90 -12.95 3.20
C PRO A 143 -18.53 -13.36 2.64
N PHE A 144 -17.68 -14.01 3.47
CA PHE A 144 -16.39 -14.51 3.01
C PHE A 144 -16.54 -15.60 1.94
N HIS A 145 -17.48 -16.54 2.14
CA HIS A 145 -17.75 -17.58 1.16
C HIS A 145 -18.28 -17.01 -0.16
N ALA A 146 -19.12 -15.97 -0.12
CA ALA A 146 -19.62 -15.30 -1.30
C ALA A 146 -18.47 -14.60 -2.07
N TYR A 147 -17.57 -13.95 -1.35
CA TYR A 147 -16.39 -13.32 -1.93
C TYR A 147 -15.50 -14.34 -2.66
N VAL A 148 -15.18 -15.46 -2.00
CA VAL A 148 -14.39 -16.56 -2.61
C VAL A 148 -15.10 -17.14 -3.81
N ALA A 149 -16.42 -17.33 -3.75
CA ALA A 149 -17.22 -17.84 -4.87
C ALA A 149 -17.19 -16.91 -6.09
N GLY A 150 -16.91 -15.61 -5.90
CA GLY A 150 -16.68 -14.65 -6.98
C GLY A 150 -15.44 -14.96 -7.81
N GLY A 151 -14.46 -15.70 -7.26
CA GLY A 151 -13.26 -16.15 -7.99
C GLY A 151 -11.92 -15.71 -7.41
N ALA A 152 -11.89 -15.02 -6.25
CA ALA A 152 -10.63 -14.67 -5.60
C ALA A 152 -9.83 -15.95 -5.26
N SER A 153 -8.59 -16.03 -5.73
CA SER A 153 -7.74 -17.24 -5.67
C SER A 153 -6.67 -17.18 -4.58
N ASP A 154 -6.45 -16.00 -4.01
CA ASP A 154 -5.55 -15.73 -2.89
C ASP A 154 -6.12 -14.63 -1.99
N ASP A 155 -5.47 -14.37 -0.88
CA ASP A 155 -5.77 -13.22 -0.02
C ASP A 155 -4.62 -12.97 0.97
N HIS A 156 -4.30 -11.70 1.19
CA HIS A 156 -3.23 -11.26 2.09
C HIS A 156 -3.74 -10.51 3.33
N GLU A 157 -5.04 -10.23 3.45
CA GLU A 157 -5.64 -9.46 4.54
C GLU A 157 -5.91 -10.27 5.84
N GLY A 158 -5.47 -11.52 5.90
CA GLY A 158 -5.48 -12.28 7.14
C GLY A 158 -4.51 -11.70 8.17
N VAL A 159 -4.93 -11.57 9.42
CA VAL A 159 -4.11 -11.05 10.54
C VAL A 159 -3.90 -12.08 11.67
N ALA A 160 -4.58 -13.21 11.62
CA ALA A 160 -4.54 -14.25 12.64
C ALA A 160 -4.45 -15.66 12.02
N GLU A 161 -4.07 -16.65 12.84
CA GLU A 161 -4.02 -18.07 12.46
C GLU A 161 -5.33 -18.54 11.81
N ASP A 162 -6.44 -18.22 12.44
CA ASP A 162 -7.76 -18.63 11.97
C ASP A 162 -8.14 -18.02 10.61
N ASP A 163 -7.63 -16.83 10.29
CA ASP A 163 -7.84 -16.20 8.98
C ASP A 163 -7.09 -16.97 7.91
N ALA A 164 -5.85 -17.36 8.18
CA ALA A 164 -5.04 -18.19 7.29
C ALA A 164 -5.70 -19.55 7.04
N ILE A 165 -6.20 -20.20 8.11
CA ILE A 165 -6.93 -21.48 8.03
C ILE A 165 -8.21 -21.33 7.20
N ALA A 166 -8.99 -20.27 7.40
CA ALA A 166 -10.24 -20.05 6.68
C ALA A 166 -10.01 -19.92 5.16
N ARG A 167 -8.98 -19.17 4.76
CA ARG A 167 -8.60 -18.99 3.36
C ARG A 167 -8.24 -20.32 2.68
N VAL A 168 -7.36 -21.09 3.31
CA VAL A 168 -6.93 -22.38 2.79
C VAL A 168 -8.10 -23.38 2.70
N ARG A 169 -9.01 -23.38 3.68
CA ARG A 169 -10.21 -24.24 3.65
C ARG A 169 -11.16 -23.92 2.51
N GLN A 170 -11.15 -22.68 2.01
CA GLN A 170 -11.94 -22.28 0.84
C GLN A 170 -11.19 -22.49 -0.49
N GLY A 171 -9.98 -23.04 -0.46
CA GLY A 171 -9.17 -23.27 -1.66
C GLY A 171 -8.31 -22.09 -2.11
N MET A 172 -8.30 -20.98 -1.36
CA MET A 172 -7.44 -19.85 -1.62
C MET A 172 -6.00 -20.13 -1.17
N ARG A 173 -5.05 -19.37 -1.72
CA ARG A 173 -3.72 -19.23 -1.12
C ARG A 173 -3.77 -18.19 -0.01
N SER A 174 -3.29 -18.53 1.19
CA SER A 174 -3.06 -17.53 2.25
C SER A 174 -1.70 -16.90 2.06
N MET A 175 -1.66 -15.59 1.86
CA MET A 175 -0.43 -14.81 1.73
C MET A 175 -0.13 -14.10 3.04
N MET A 176 0.98 -14.48 3.69
CA MET A 176 1.38 -13.96 4.99
C MET A 176 2.33 -12.80 4.81
N ARG A 177 1.98 -11.63 5.37
CA ARG A 177 2.70 -10.36 5.17
C ARG A 177 3.79 -10.10 6.21
N LEU A 178 4.93 -9.58 5.73
CA LEU A 178 5.88 -8.83 6.53
C LEU A 178 6.38 -7.62 5.74
N GLY A 179 5.62 -6.55 5.77
CA GLY A 179 5.94 -5.25 5.19
C GLY A 179 6.66 -4.33 6.16
N SER A 180 6.50 -3.02 5.98
CA SER A 180 7.01 -2.02 6.93
C SER A 180 6.01 -1.72 8.05
N ALA A 181 4.71 -1.94 7.84
CA ALA A 181 3.64 -1.72 8.80
C ALA A 181 2.84 -2.99 9.17
N TRP A 182 3.03 -4.08 8.47
CA TRP A 182 2.34 -5.34 8.64
C TRP A 182 3.29 -6.42 9.16
N TYR A 183 2.90 -7.11 10.24
CA TYR A 183 3.71 -8.14 10.89
C TYR A 183 2.91 -9.43 11.05
N ASP A 184 2.14 -9.81 10.01
CA ASP A 184 1.15 -10.88 10.09
C ASP A 184 1.75 -12.29 9.96
N VAL A 185 3.00 -12.42 9.51
CA VAL A 185 3.69 -13.72 9.43
C VAL A 185 3.71 -14.43 10.78
N GLU A 186 4.05 -13.72 11.86
CA GLU A 186 4.21 -14.31 13.19
C GLU A 186 2.92 -15.00 13.66
N SER A 187 1.78 -14.35 13.50
CA SER A 187 0.48 -14.89 13.94
C SER A 187 -0.06 -15.99 13.03
N GLN A 188 0.20 -15.89 11.71
CA GLN A 188 -0.38 -16.81 10.73
C GLN A 188 0.46 -18.06 10.47
N ILE A 189 1.79 -17.99 10.67
CA ILE A 189 2.69 -19.11 10.39
C ILE A 189 2.41 -20.31 11.30
N THR A 190 1.77 -20.09 12.47
CA THR A 190 1.32 -21.11 13.41
C THR A 190 0.37 -22.13 12.76
N ALA A 191 -0.38 -21.71 11.72
CA ALA A 191 -1.20 -22.64 10.93
C ALA A 191 -0.35 -23.76 10.28
N VAL A 192 0.90 -23.45 9.94
CA VAL A 192 1.86 -24.43 9.37
C VAL A 192 2.67 -25.09 10.48
N THR A 193 3.25 -24.31 11.41
CA THR A 193 4.23 -24.81 12.39
C THR A 193 3.58 -25.59 13.54
N GLU A 194 2.37 -25.20 13.96
CA GLU A 194 1.69 -25.80 15.11
C GLU A 194 0.48 -26.66 14.70
N ARG A 195 -0.32 -26.19 13.71
CA ARG A 195 -1.50 -26.94 13.21
C ARG A 195 -1.17 -27.98 12.16
N GLY A 196 0.03 -27.91 11.55
CA GLY A 196 0.49 -28.87 10.55
C GLY A 196 -0.28 -28.81 9.22
N LEU A 197 -0.81 -27.64 8.84
CA LEU A 197 -1.43 -27.47 7.53
C LEU A 197 -0.38 -27.62 6.43
N ASP A 198 -0.82 -28.06 5.25
CA ASP A 198 0.05 -28.24 4.10
C ASP A 198 0.67 -26.90 3.65
N PRO A 199 2.00 -26.73 3.77
CA PRO A 199 2.66 -25.47 3.47
C PRO A 199 2.55 -25.03 2.01
N ARG A 200 2.17 -25.93 1.09
CA ARG A 200 1.97 -25.60 -0.33
C ARG A 200 0.84 -24.61 -0.57
N ASN A 201 -0.05 -24.42 0.41
CA ASN A 201 -1.17 -23.49 0.33
C ASN A 201 -0.84 -22.09 0.86
N PHE A 202 0.39 -21.87 1.30
CA PHE A 202 0.81 -20.60 1.89
C PHE A 202 1.91 -19.95 1.05
N ILE A 203 1.88 -18.61 1.03
CA ILE A 203 2.86 -17.74 0.34
C ILE A 203 3.34 -16.71 1.34
N LEU A 204 4.64 -16.43 1.34
CA LEU A 204 5.19 -15.30 2.08
C LEU A 204 5.18 -14.05 1.22
N CYS A 205 4.73 -12.93 1.76
CA CYS A 205 4.66 -11.65 1.04
C CYS A 205 5.11 -10.43 1.89
N THR A 206 5.52 -9.27 1.27
CA THR A 206 5.81 -8.02 1.99
C THR A 206 4.55 -7.19 2.14
N ASP A 207 3.75 -7.13 1.08
CA ASP A 207 2.85 -6.01 0.92
C ASP A 207 3.69 -4.70 0.90
N ASP A 208 3.23 -3.58 1.44
CA ASP A 208 3.94 -2.31 1.39
C ASP A 208 5.26 -2.29 2.18
N CYS A 209 6.32 -1.83 1.52
CA CYS A 209 7.63 -1.66 2.12
C CYS A 209 8.18 -0.25 1.86
N HIS A 210 8.62 0.44 2.90
CA HIS A 210 9.31 1.71 2.75
C HIS A 210 10.67 1.57 2.09
N SER A 211 11.08 2.58 1.33
CA SER A 211 12.39 2.64 0.70
C SER A 211 13.54 2.45 1.70
N GLY A 212 13.40 2.95 2.92
CA GLY A 212 14.36 2.71 4.01
C GLY A 212 14.47 1.24 4.38
N THR A 213 13.35 0.52 4.54
CA THR A 213 13.33 -0.92 4.81
C THR A 213 13.95 -1.70 3.65
N LEU A 214 13.61 -1.34 2.40
CA LEU A 214 14.14 -2.02 1.20
C LEU A 214 15.66 -1.90 1.10
N VAL A 215 16.20 -0.72 1.36
CA VAL A 215 17.63 -0.44 1.23
C VAL A 215 18.44 -0.98 2.41
N ASN A 216 17.94 -0.84 3.65
CA ASN A 216 18.73 -1.12 4.86
C ASN A 216 18.47 -2.51 5.44
N ASP A 217 17.21 -2.96 5.49
CA ASP A 217 16.83 -4.19 6.20
C ASP A 217 16.69 -5.39 5.27
N GLY A 218 16.44 -5.11 4.02
CA GLY A 218 16.24 -6.12 2.97
C GLY A 218 14.78 -6.24 2.53
N HIS A 219 14.55 -7.25 1.73
CA HIS A 219 13.29 -7.50 1.05
C HIS A 219 12.78 -8.92 1.42
N MET A 220 12.71 -9.85 0.44
CA MET A 220 12.27 -11.23 0.70
C MET A 220 13.19 -12.02 1.63
N ASN A 221 14.49 -11.73 1.62
CA ASN A 221 15.40 -12.34 2.61
C ASN A 221 14.97 -12.02 4.05
N ARG A 222 14.48 -10.80 4.32
CA ARG A 222 13.94 -10.40 5.62
C ARG A 222 12.68 -11.19 5.96
N VAL A 223 11.73 -11.34 5.02
CA VAL A 223 10.47 -12.06 5.28
C VAL A 223 10.72 -13.54 5.55
N VAL A 224 11.58 -14.18 4.76
CA VAL A 224 11.92 -15.61 4.94
C VAL A 224 12.67 -15.83 6.26
N ARG A 225 13.63 -14.95 6.62
CA ARG A 225 14.29 -15.02 7.94
C ARG A 225 13.27 -14.90 9.08
N HIS A 226 12.37 -13.93 9.01
CA HIS A 226 11.35 -13.75 10.03
C HIS A 226 10.46 -14.99 10.18
N ALA A 227 10.03 -15.62 9.09
CA ALA A 227 9.29 -16.88 9.15
C ALA A 227 10.09 -18.01 9.82
N ILE A 228 11.41 -18.08 9.56
CA ILE A 228 12.31 -19.04 10.20
C ILE A 228 12.45 -18.72 11.68
N ASP A 229 12.62 -17.46 12.05
CA ASP A 229 12.69 -17.00 13.45
C ASP A 229 11.41 -17.31 14.22
N CYS A 230 10.25 -17.32 13.54
CA CYS A 230 8.95 -17.76 14.07
C CYS A 230 8.78 -19.29 14.07
N GLY A 231 9.85 -20.07 13.87
CA GLY A 231 9.85 -21.53 14.00
C GLY A 231 9.52 -22.31 12.72
N CYS A 232 9.40 -21.65 11.58
CA CYS A 232 9.20 -22.34 10.32
C CYS A 232 10.48 -23.05 9.85
N ASP A 233 10.37 -24.29 9.36
CA ASP A 233 11.50 -24.97 8.70
C ASP A 233 12.05 -24.11 7.56
N PRO A 234 13.38 -23.91 7.48
CA PRO A 234 13.98 -23.03 6.47
C PRO A 234 13.66 -23.42 5.03
N LEU A 235 13.56 -24.72 4.72
CA LEU A 235 13.21 -25.16 3.38
C LEU A 235 11.74 -24.91 3.06
N ILE A 236 10.84 -25.02 4.04
CA ILE A 236 9.42 -24.66 3.91
C ILE A 236 9.26 -23.16 3.71
N ALA A 237 9.93 -22.34 4.52
CA ALA A 237 9.89 -20.88 4.37
C ALA A 237 10.39 -20.43 2.97
N ILE A 238 11.47 -21.03 2.48
CA ILE A 238 11.98 -20.80 1.13
C ILE A 238 10.98 -21.28 0.07
N GLN A 239 10.36 -22.46 0.26
CA GLN A 239 9.34 -22.97 -0.65
C GLN A 239 8.15 -22.02 -0.76
N MET A 240 7.66 -21.46 0.36
CA MET A 240 6.56 -20.48 0.36
C MET A 240 6.93 -19.18 -0.38
N ALA A 241 8.21 -18.81 -0.37
CA ALA A 241 8.70 -17.63 -1.10
C ALA A 241 9.17 -17.96 -2.54
N THR A 242 8.97 -19.15 -3.06
CA THR A 242 9.50 -19.56 -4.37
C THR A 242 8.48 -20.37 -5.17
N ILE A 243 8.52 -21.69 -5.08
CA ILE A 243 7.71 -22.59 -5.91
C ILE A 243 6.21 -22.42 -5.65
N ASN A 244 5.79 -22.15 -4.40
CA ASN A 244 4.37 -21.94 -4.10
C ASN A 244 3.82 -20.71 -4.86
N THR A 245 4.57 -19.62 -4.86
CA THR A 245 4.21 -18.41 -5.62
C THR A 245 4.19 -18.69 -7.12
N ALA A 246 5.20 -19.43 -7.64
CA ALA A 246 5.22 -19.82 -9.05
C ALA A 246 4.00 -20.66 -9.44
N CYS A 247 3.63 -21.66 -8.62
CA CYS A 247 2.46 -22.49 -8.85
C CYS A 247 1.16 -21.68 -8.82
N HIS A 248 1.08 -20.67 -7.92
CA HIS A 248 -0.09 -19.82 -7.82
C HIS A 248 -0.36 -19.05 -9.11
N PHE A 249 0.69 -18.46 -9.70
CA PHE A 249 0.59 -17.73 -10.97
C PHE A 249 0.75 -18.59 -12.23
N GLY A 250 0.72 -19.93 -12.11
CA GLY A 250 0.86 -20.84 -13.25
C GLY A 250 2.22 -20.81 -13.94
N MET A 251 3.27 -20.37 -13.23
CA MET A 251 4.61 -20.15 -13.78
C MET A 251 5.64 -21.20 -13.29
N GLU A 252 5.20 -22.28 -12.66
CA GLU A 252 6.07 -23.33 -12.11
C GLU A 252 6.92 -24.05 -13.16
N ARG A 253 6.53 -23.97 -14.44
CA ARG A 253 7.33 -24.53 -15.55
C ARG A 253 8.55 -23.68 -15.91
N GLU A 254 8.52 -22.38 -15.55
CA GLU A 254 9.61 -21.43 -15.86
C GLU A 254 10.39 -21.03 -14.62
N LEU A 255 9.73 -20.97 -13.46
CA LEU A 255 10.22 -20.33 -12.24
C LEU A 255 10.06 -21.24 -11.01
N GLY A 256 10.62 -20.83 -9.87
CA GLY A 256 10.36 -21.42 -8.54
C GLY A 256 11.29 -22.57 -8.14
N SER A 257 12.04 -23.18 -9.03
CA SER A 257 12.99 -24.23 -8.67
C SER A 257 14.20 -24.29 -9.61
N ILE A 258 15.30 -24.87 -9.12
CA ILE A 258 16.53 -25.09 -9.89
C ILE A 258 16.41 -26.44 -10.58
N THR A 259 15.82 -26.46 -11.76
CA THR A 259 15.62 -27.65 -12.59
C THR A 259 15.89 -27.35 -14.06
N PRO A 260 16.29 -28.33 -14.88
CA PRO A 260 16.49 -28.13 -16.31
C PRO A 260 15.26 -27.51 -17.00
N GLY A 261 15.50 -26.60 -17.93
CA GLY A 261 14.45 -25.94 -18.70
C GLY A 261 13.80 -24.74 -18.04
N ARG A 262 14.16 -24.40 -16.78
CA ARG A 262 13.67 -23.21 -16.08
C ARG A 262 14.68 -22.08 -16.16
N ARG A 263 14.21 -20.84 -15.97
CA ARG A 263 15.09 -19.64 -15.92
C ARG A 263 16.14 -19.81 -14.83
N ALA A 264 17.36 -19.40 -15.09
CA ALA A 264 18.45 -19.48 -14.15
C ALA A 264 18.43 -18.27 -13.19
N ASP A 265 17.42 -18.23 -12.35
CA ASP A 265 17.20 -17.22 -11.30
C ASP A 265 17.47 -17.88 -9.95
N PHE A 266 18.58 -17.57 -9.28
CA PHE A 266 18.93 -18.19 -8.02
C PHE A 266 19.88 -17.32 -7.18
N ILE A 267 19.94 -17.59 -5.90
CA ILE A 267 20.89 -16.98 -4.98
C ILE A 267 21.87 -18.01 -4.46
N VAL A 268 23.05 -17.54 -4.10
CA VAL A 268 24.04 -18.30 -3.31
C VAL A 268 24.05 -17.71 -1.91
N THR A 269 24.00 -18.56 -0.90
CA THR A 269 24.04 -18.16 0.50
C THR A 269 24.94 -19.11 1.31
N SER A 270 25.65 -18.57 2.27
CA SER A 270 26.49 -19.32 3.21
C SER A 270 25.70 -19.93 4.38
N SER A 271 24.51 -19.37 4.71
CA SER A 271 23.61 -19.88 5.74
C SER A 271 22.18 -19.95 5.21
N ILE A 272 21.48 -21.06 5.49
CA ILE A 272 20.08 -21.22 5.13
C ILE A 272 19.14 -20.58 6.15
N ASN A 273 19.60 -20.46 7.39
CA ASN A 273 18.81 -19.87 8.48
C ASN A 273 18.86 -18.34 8.44
N ASP A 274 20.07 -17.78 8.36
CA ASP A 274 20.28 -16.33 8.40
C ASP A 274 20.12 -15.67 7.04
N LEU A 275 20.24 -16.45 5.95
CA LEU A 275 20.09 -16.02 4.56
C LEU A 275 20.90 -14.75 4.20
N PRO A 276 22.21 -14.69 4.51
CA PRO A 276 23.07 -13.70 3.89
C PRO A 276 23.07 -13.93 2.37
N ILE A 277 23.00 -12.86 1.59
CA ILE A 277 22.97 -12.96 0.13
C ILE A 277 24.37 -12.75 -0.40
N ASP A 278 25.07 -13.86 -0.69
CA ASP A 278 26.44 -13.82 -1.17
C ASP A 278 26.47 -13.46 -2.66
N VAL A 279 25.67 -14.14 -3.50
CA VAL A 279 25.59 -13.88 -4.95
C VAL A 279 24.16 -14.04 -5.44
N VAL A 280 23.76 -13.19 -6.39
CA VAL A 280 22.46 -13.26 -7.05
C VAL A 280 22.64 -13.47 -8.55
N PHE A 281 21.93 -14.47 -9.09
CA PHE A 281 21.81 -14.69 -10.52
C PHE A 281 20.37 -14.47 -10.97
N ALA A 282 20.19 -13.70 -12.02
CA ALA A 282 18.90 -13.52 -12.69
C ALA A 282 19.07 -13.75 -14.19
N ARG A 283 18.20 -14.57 -14.77
CA ARG A 283 18.24 -14.97 -16.19
C ARG A 283 19.61 -15.51 -16.63
N GLY A 284 20.33 -16.14 -15.70
CA GLY A 284 21.67 -16.71 -15.94
C GLY A 284 22.82 -15.75 -15.74
N GLU A 285 22.58 -14.45 -15.58
CA GLU A 285 23.57 -13.42 -15.37
C GLU A 285 23.78 -13.14 -13.88
N ARG A 286 25.04 -12.91 -13.47
CA ARG A 286 25.34 -12.47 -12.10
C ARG A 286 25.00 -10.99 -11.95
N VAL A 287 23.93 -10.70 -11.20
CA VAL A 287 23.36 -9.35 -11.06
C VAL A 287 23.71 -8.65 -9.76
N ALA A 288 24.11 -9.39 -8.72
CA ALA A 288 24.62 -8.82 -7.47
C ALA A 288 25.58 -9.77 -6.76
N GLU A 289 26.47 -9.22 -5.92
CA GLU A 289 27.42 -9.95 -5.09
C GLU A 289 27.73 -9.16 -3.82
N ASN A 290 27.71 -9.84 -2.66
CA ASN A 290 28.00 -9.25 -1.34
C ASN A 290 27.25 -7.92 -1.09
N GLY A 291 25.94 -7.89 -1.37
CA GLY A 291 25.10 -6.71 -1.20
C GLY A 291 25.31 -5.59 -2.22
N LYS A 292 26.12 -5.80 -3.27
CA LYS A 292 26.38 -4.80 -4.31
C LYS A 292 25.73 -5.19 -5.62
N LEU A 293 24.99 -4.27 -6.21
CA LEU A 293 24.43 -4.39 -7.55
C LEU A 293 25.55 -4.39 -8.60
N LEU A 294 25.54 -5.34 -9.53
CA LEU A 294 26.51 -5.50 -10.61
C LEU A 294 25.97 -5.20 -12.00
N THR A 295 24.65 -5.07 -12.13
CA THR A 295 23.95 -4.81 -13.39
C THR A 295 23.33 -3.42 -13.39
N LYS A 296 22.90 -2.95 -14.57
CA LYS A 296 22.12 -1.72 -14.70
C LYS A 296 20.64 -2.04 -14.68
N CYS A 297 19.85 -1.21 -13.99
CA CYS A 297 18.39 -1.20 -14.07
C CYS A 297 17.98 -0.04 -15.00
N PRO A 298 17.52 -0.33 -16.23
CA PRO A 298 17.14 0.71 -17.18
C PRO A 298 15.96 1.52 -16.68
N HIS A 299 16.02 2.85 -16.81
CA HIS A 299 14.93 3.76 -16.50
C HIS A 299 14.03 3.97 -17.71
N TYR A 300 12.74 4.10 -17.45
CA TYR A 300 11.77 4.54 -18.44
C TYR A 300 11.78 6.07 -18.54
N GLU A 301 11.60 6.58 -19.76
CA GLU A 301 11.49 8.03 -19.97
C GLU A 301 10.06 8.50 -19.66
N TRP A 302 9.81 8.81 -18.38
CA TRP A 302 8.52 9.28 -17.92
C TRP A 302 8.13 10.62 -18.57
N PRO A 303 6.98 10.72 -19.27
CA PRO A 303 6.55 11.94 -19.97
C PRO A 303 6.38 13.12 -19.00
N GLN A 304 6.58 14.34 -19.49
CA GLN A 304 6.37 15.55 -18.68
C GLN A 304 4.90 15.71 -18.21
N THR A 305 3.95 15.16 -18.94
CA THR A 305 2.53 15.18 -18.61
C THR A 305 2.21 14.49 -17.30
N VAL A 306 2.95 13.44 -16.93
CA VAL A 306 2.75 12.71 -15.67
C VAL A 306 3.44 13.38 -14.47
N ARG A 307 4.20 14.47 -14.70
CA ARG A 307 4.89 15.23 -13.65
C ARG A 307 4.08 16.41 -13.12
N LYS A 308 2.84 16.61 -13.55
CA LYS A 308 1.96 17.70 -13.15
C LYS A 308 0.56 17.20 -12.82
N THR A 309 0.48 16.18 -11.99
CA THR A 309 -0.79 15.55 -11.62
C THR A 309 -1.37 16.08 -10.31
N VAL A 310 -0.63 16.93 -9.57
CA VAL A 310 -1.13 17.58 -8.36
C VAL A 310 -1.70 18.93 -8.72
N ASN A 311 -3.03 18.97 -8.87
CA ASN A 311 -3.77 20.19 -9.20
C ASN A 311 -4.71 20.57 -8.04
N LEU A 312 -4.33 21.59 -7.28
CA LEU A 312 -5.12 22.05 -6.13
C LEU A 312 -6.28 22.98 -6.53
N GLY A 313 -6.33 23.45 -7.79
CA GLY A 313 -7.35 24.38 -8.29
C GLY A 313 -7.24 25.80 -7.72
N LYS A 314 -6.68 25.96 -6.54
CA LYS A 314 -6.45 27.25 -5.85
C LYS A 314 -5.26 27.16 -4.90
N LYS A 315 -4.76 28.31 -4.45
CA LYS A 315 -3.90 28.36 -3.27
C LYS A 315 -4.76 28.12 -2.03
N LEU A 316 -4.37 27.13 -1.23
CA LEU A 316 -5.07 26.80 -0.01
C LEU A 316 -4.70 27.78 1.12
N GLU A 317 -5.68 28.10 1.96
CA GLU A 317 -5.55 29.02 3.07
C GLU A 317 -6.03 28.34 4.36
N LEU A 318 -5.67 28.88 5.51
CA LEU A 318 -6.10 28.41 6.83
C LEU A 318 -7.62 28.12 6.88
N LYS A 319 -8.45 28.97 6.26
CA LYS A 319 -9.92 28.83 6.26
C LYS A 319 -10.42 27.53 5.61
N ASP A 320 -9.64 26.95 4.70
CA ASP A 320 -10.01 25.71 3.99
C ASP A 320 -9.92 24.48 4.92
N PHE A 321 -9.17 24.59 6.02
CA PHE A 321 -8.95 23.56 7.03
C PHE A 321 -9.76 23.75 8.30
N VAL A 322 -10.71 24.71 8.31
CA VAL A 322 -11.54 25.04 9.49
C VAL A 322 -12.83 24.24 9.47
N ILE A 323 -13.13 23.56 10.58
CA ILE A 323 -14.44 22.95 10.83
C ILE A 323 -15.28 23.96 11.62
N SER A 324 -16.32 24.49 10.97
CA SER A 324 -17.22 25.48 11.54
C SER A 324 -18.50 24.87 12.06
N VAL A 325 -19.01 25.41 13.17
CA VAL A 325 -20.27 25.04 13.81
C VAL A 325 -21.07 26.30 14.17
N PRO A 326 -22.37 26.19 14.46
CA PRO A 326 -23.17 27.34 14.89
C PRO A 326 -22.55 28.05 16.08
N THR A 327 -22.66 29.38 16.09
CA THR A 327 -22.17 30.21 17.18
C THR A 327 -22.98 29.97 18.46
N GLY A 328 -22.30 30.02 19.61
CA GLY A 328 -22.93 29.82 20.92
C GLY A 328 -22.71 28.44 21.55
N LEU A 329 -22.13 27.49 20.81
CA LEU A 329 -21.68 26.22 21.36
C LEU A 329 -20.32 26.40 22.07
N SER A 330 -20.14 25.77 23.22
CA SER A 330 -18.85 25.67 23.93
C SER A 330 -18.07 24.42 23.56
N SER A 331 -18.77 23.35 23.18
CA SER A 331 -18.19 22.09 22.71
C SER A 331 -19.12 21.39 21.71
N VAL A 332 -18.60 20.42 20.99
CA VAL A 332 -19.34 19.53 20.08
C VAL A 332 -18.83 18.11 20.20
N LYS A 333 -19.73 17.15 20.08
CA LYS A 333 -19.38 15.73 19.98
C LYS A 333 -18.95 15.42 18.55
N ALA A 334 -17.69 15.04 18.38
CA ALA A 334 -17.09 14.78 17.08
C ALA A 334 -16.65 13.32 16.97
N LYS A 335 -16.86 12.72 15.77
CA LYS A 335 -16.26 11.44 15.41
C LYS A 335 -14.79 11.65 15.06
N VAL A 336 -13.93 10.79 15.58
CA VAL A 336 -12.47 10.86 15.43
C VAL A 336 -11.95 9.51 14.99
N ILE A 337 -11.11 9.49 13.96
CA ILE A 337 -10.43 8.28 13.52
C ILE A 337 -9.33 7.94 14.54
N GLY A 338 -9.43 6.80 15.20
CA GLY A 338 -8.41 6.32 16.15
C GLY A 338 -7.40 5.42 15.46
N VAL A 339 -6.13 5.81 15.39
CA VAL A 339 -5.06 4.99 14.82
C VAL A 339 -4.70 3.85 15.78
N ILE A 340 -4.45 2.65 15.24
CA ILE A 340 -3.96 1.49 15.97
C ILE A 340 -2.55 1.17 15.48
N GLU A 341 -1.58 1.19 16.39
CA GLU A 341 -0.17 0.93 16.05
C GLU A 341 0.03 -0.44 15.38
N ASN A 342 0.81 -0.48 14.30
CA ASN A 342 1.16 -1.67 13.52
C ASN A 342 -0.05 -2.44 12.92
N GLN A 343 -1.21 -1.77 12.75
CA GLN A 343 -2.41 -2.38 12.18
C GLN A 343 -3.01 -1.49 11.08
N ALA A 344 -3.65 -2.11 10.08
CA ALA A 344 -4.42 -1.39 9.07
C ALA A 344 -5.75 -0.84 9.61
N PRO A 345 -6.55 -1.61 10.36
CA PRO A 345 -7.80 -1.14 10.94
C PRO A 345 -7.61 0.11 11.81
N THR A 346 -8.69 0.92 11.89
CA THR A 346 -8.79 2.06 12.82
C THR A 346 -9.92 1.81 13.83
N LYS A 347 -10.07 2.71 14.79
CA LYS A 347 -11.21 2.74 15.71
C LYS A 347 -12.10 3.95 15.41
N ALA A 348 -13.40 3.76 15.48
CA ALA A 348 -14.37 4.85 15.49
C ALA A 348 -14.48 5.40 16.93
N LEU A 349 -13.85 6.53 17.16
CA LEU A 349 -13.85 7.20 18.48
C LEU A 349 -14.78 8.40 18.46
N GLU A 350 -15.20 8.85 19.65
CA GLU A 350 -15.97 10.06 19.86
C GLU A 350 -15.31 10.93 20.94
N PHE A 351 -15.17 12.22 20.67
CA PHE A 351 -14.61 13.19 21.60
C PHE A 351 -15.50 14.43 21.70
N ASP A 352 -15.59 15.00 22.90
CA ASP A 352 -16.15 16.33 23.10
C ASP A 352 -15.07 17.37 22.85
N LEU A 353 -15.11 18.00 21.67
CA LEU A 353 -14.10 19.00 21.26
C LEU A 353 -14.57 20.43 21.56
N PRO A 354 -13.69 21.30 22.10
CA PRO A 354 -14.05 22.67 22.41
C PRO A 354 -14.32 23.51 21.16
N VAL A 355 -15.22 24.48 21.28
CA VAL A 355 -15.57 25.43 20.21
C VAL A 355 -15.16 26.82 20.63
N LYS A 356 -14.39 27.51 19.79
CA LYS A 356 -14.01 28.93 19.97
C LYS A 356 -14.43 29.72 18.73
N GLN A 357 -15.26 30.73 18.93
CA GLN A 357 -15.76 31.61 17.85
C GLN A 357 -16.41 30.82 16.68
N GLY A 358 -17.20 29.78 16.99
CA GLY A 358 -17.84 28.95 16.01
C GLY A 358 -16.89 27.99 15.24
N LYS A 359 -15.67 27.80 15.71
CA LYS A 359 -14.66 26.91 15.11
C LYS A 359 -14.30 25.83 16.11
N VAL A 360 -14.32 24.58 15.68
CA VAL A 360 -13.89 23.45 16.51
C VAL A 360 -12.38 23.49 16.70
N GLN A 361 -11.96 23.29 17.95
CA GLN A 361 -10.53 23.24 18.32
C GLN A 361 -10.15 21.81 18.66
N VAL A 362 -8.90 21.44 18.37
CA VAL A 362 -8.32 20.16 18.80
C VAL A 362 -7.60 20.35 20.14
N GLU A 363 -7.61 19.31 20.96
CA GLU A 363 -6.86 19.25 22.22
C GLU A 363 -6.40 17.82 22.51
N GLY A 364 -5.44 17.68 23.41
CA GLY A 364 -4.84 16.40 23.75
C GLY A 364 -4.13 15.78 22.56
N ASP A 365 -4.43 14.52 22.25
CA ASP A 365 -3.87 13.77 21.11
C ASP A 365 -4.71 13.90 19.83
N VAL A 366 -5.78 14.69 19.84
CA VAL A 366 -6.61 14.90 18.65
C VAL A 366 -5.95 15.92 17.72
N CYS A 367 -5.84 15.56 16.44
CA CYS A 367 -5.34 16.43 15.37
C CYS A 367 -6.44 16.71 14.34
N TYR A 368 -6.31 17.83 13.64
CA TYR A 368 -7.06 18.06 12.40
C TYR A 368 -6.59 17.08 11.34
N LEU A 369 -7.54 16.57 10.57
CA LEU A 369 -7.33 15.72 9.41
C LEU A 369 -8.05 16.34 8.22
N SER A 370 -7.42 16.36 7.06
CA SER A 370 -8.08 16.84 5.84
C SER A 370 -7.67 16.00 4.64
N LEU A 371 -8.61 15.83 3.72
CA LEU A 371 -8.34 15.29 2.40
C LEU A 371 -8.60 16.37 1.35
N VAL A 372 -7.57 16.70 0.59
CA VAL A 372 -7.59 17.74 -0.44
C VAL A 372 -7.68 17.10 -1.81
N GLU A 373 -8.71 17.44 -2.58
CA GLU A 373 -8.85 16.99 -3.95
C GLU A 373 -7.70 17.53 -4.81
N ARG A 374 -7.01 16.65 -5.56
CA ARG A 374 -5.84 17.02 -6.37
C ARG A 374 -5.88 16.56 -7.83
N HIS A 375 -6.90 15.83 -8.23
CA HIS A 375 -6.98 15.25 -9.58
C HIS A 375 -7.65 16.19 -10.57
N ARG A 376 -8.75 16.81 -10.18
CA ARG A 376 -9.62 17.63 -11.02
C ARG A 376 -9.47 19.14 -10.80
N GLY A 377 -8.71 19.53 -9.76
CA GLY A 377 -8.49 20.93 -9.43
C GLY A 377 -9.73 21.67 -8.97
N THR A 378 -10.59 21.01 -8.23
CA THR A 378 -11.85 21.61 -7.73
C THR A 378 -11.62 22.58 -6.57
N GLY A 379 -10.49 22.48 -5.90
CA GLY A 379 -10.20 23.23 -4.67
C GLY A 379 -10.98 22.72 -3.45
N ALA A 380 -11.60 21.54 -3.54
CA ALA A 380 -12.36 20.95 -2.45
C ALA A 380 -11.43 20.40 -1.36
N VAL A 381 -11.85 20.57 -0.11
CA VAL A 381 -11.18 20.05 1.09
C VAL A 381 -12.23 19.45 2.00
N VAL A 382 -12.10 18.17 2.31
CA VAL A 382 -12.91 17.50 3.33
C VAL A 382 -12.12 17.47 4.62
N ASN A 383 -12.73 17.93 5.70
CA ASN A 383 -12.10 18.05 7.01
C ASN A 383 -12.65 17.01 7.99
N GLY A 384 -11.83 16.55 8.92
CA GLY A 384 -12.16 15.60 9.97
C GLY A 384 -11.17 15.67 11.12
N PHE A 385 -11.14 14.62 11.93
CA PHE A 385 -10.25 14.52 13.10
C PHE A 385 -9.62 13.13 13.16
N VAL A 386 -8.41 13.09 13.70
CA VAL A 386 -7.65 11.85 13.95
C VAL A 386 -6.97 11.91 15.30
N SER A 387 -6.79 10.77 15.96
CA SER A 387 -6.07 10.61 17.24
C SER A 387 -5.17 9.37 17.17
N GLY A 388 -4.14 9.32 17.99
CA GLY A 388 -3.24 8.18 18.11
C GLY A 388 -1.82 8.45 17.62
N PHE A 389 -1.52 9.63 17.06
CA PHE A 389 -0.17 9.96 16.61
C PHE A 389 0.74 10.51 17.71
N GLY A 390 0.18 11.15 18.76
CA GLY A 390 0.95 11.79 19.82
C GLY A 390 1.58 13.14 19.43
N TYR A 391 1.17 13.75 18.32
CA TYR A 391 1.73 15.03 17.88
C TYR A 391 1.53 16.16 18.87
N THR A 392 2.58 16.95 19.05
CA THR A 392 2.62 18.11 19.95
C THR A 392 3.18 19.35 19.24
N GLY A 393 2.91 20.53 19.80
CA GLY A 393 3.38 21.79 19.21
C GLY A 393 2.59 22.21 17.97
N SER A 394 3.14 23.15 17.21
CA SER A 394 2.53 23.66 15.97
C SER A 394 3.14 22.94 14.77
N MET A 395 2.42 21.96 14.20
CA MET A 395 2.93 21.15 13.09
C MET A 395 1.85 20.76 12.09
N ALA A 396 2.27 20.36 10.88
CA ALA A 396 1.45 19.63 9.93
C ALA A 396 2.31 18.77 9.00
N ILE A 397 1.75 17.65 8.58
CA ILE A 397 2.30 16.77 7.54
C ILE A 397 1.27 16.61 6.42
N ALA A 398 1.69 16.79 5.18
CA ALA A 398 0.90 16.54 3.99
C ALA A 398 1.54 15.43 3.15
N SER A 399 0.72 14.60 2.49
CA SER A 399 1.16 13.56 1.57
C SER A 399 0.23 13.46 0.37
N SER A 400 0.78 13.41 -0.85
CA SER A 400 0.04 13.04 -2.05
C SER A 400 -0.05 11.52 -2.26
N VAL A 401 0.59 10.73 -1.39
CA VAL A 401 0.35 9.30 -1.24
C VAL A 401 -0.70 9.13 -0.13
N ALA A 402 -1.90 8.75 -0.50
CA ALA A 402 -3.05 8.55 0.38
C ALA A 402 -3.91 7.43 -0.20
N HIS A 403 -3.77 6.25 0.35
CA HIS A 403 -4.35 5.02 -0.21
C HIS A 403 -5.88 5.04 -0.21
N ASP A 404 -6.55 4.65 -1.35
CA ASP A 404 -5.95 4.33 -2.67
C ASP A 404 -6.28 5.39 -3.69
N SER A 405 -7.23 6.30 -3.38
CA SER A 405 -7.65 7.37 -4.28
C SER A 405 -6.53 8.37 -4.59
N HIS A 406 -5.51 8.42 -3.72
CA HIS A 406 -4.36 9.31 -3.80
C HIS A 406 -4.72 10.78 -3.96
N HIS A 407 -5.80 11.21 -3.33
CA HIS A 407 -5.97 12.60 -2.96
C HIS A 407 -4.88 13.01 -1.96
N MET A 408 -4.72 14.30 -1.70
CA MET A 408 -3.70 14.74 -0.75
C MET A 408 -4.24 14.70 0.67
N ILE A 409 -3.62 13.88 1.54
CA ILE A 409 -3.97 13.81 2.96
C ILE A 409 -3.10 14.74 3.78
N VAL A 410 -3.72 15.45 4.73
CA VAL A 410 -3.05 16.44 5.58
C VAL A 410 -3.49 16.21 7.03
N VAL A 411 -2.51 16.02 7.93
CA VAL A 411 -2.73 15.94 9.38
C VAL A 411 -1.94 17.02 10.07
N GLY A 412 -2.52 17.71 11.04
CA GLY A 412 -1.80 18.72 11.78
C GLY A 412 -2.52 19.21 13.03
N THR A 413 -1.77 19.88 13.88
CA THR A 413 -2.26 20.60 15.06
C THR A 413 -2.53 22.06 14.77
N ASN A 414 -2.09 22.56 13.60
CA ASN A 414 -2.18 23.95 13.18
C ASN A 414 -2.58 24.07 11.71
N GLN A 415 -3.72 24.71 11.44
CA GLN A 415 -4.32 24.81 10.10
C GLN A 415 -3.51 25.71 9.13
N GLU A 416 -2.73 26.68 9.63
CA GLU A 416 -1.83 27.46 8.78
C GLU A 416 -0.68 26.59 8.26
N MET A 417 -0.10 25.74 9.13
CA MET A 417 0.91 24.75 8.72
C MET A 417 0.33 23.72 7.76
N MET A 418 -0.94 23.31 7.94
CA MET A 418 -1.63 22.42 6.99
C MET A 418 -1.71 23.06 5.60
N ALA A 419 -2.07 24.34 5.51
CA ALA A 419 -2.09 25.06 4.23
C ALA A 419 -0.69 25.17 3.62
N CYS A 420 0.34 25.46 4.41
CA CYS A 420 1.73 25.52 3.94
C CYS A 420 2.19 24.17 3.37
N ALA A 421 1.99 23.09 4.11
CA ALA A 421 2.40 21.74 3.70
C ALA A 421 1.70 21.29 2.40
N ALA A 422 0.38 21.51 2.30
CA ALA A 422 -0.38 21.17 1.12
C ALA A 422 0.02 21.97 -0.13
N ASN A 423 0.17 23.29 0.00
CA ASN A 423 0.61 24.16 -1.10
C ASN A 423 2.02 23.78 -1.59
N ARG A 424 2.92 23.42 -0.67
CA ARG A 424 4.27 22.99 -1.00
C ARG A 424 4.27 21.78 -1.92
N LEU A 425 3.40 20.80 -1.66
CA LEU A 425 3.25 19.62 -2.51
C LEU A 425 2.67 19.97 -3.90
N GLY A 426 1.78 20.95 -3.98
CA GLY A 426 1.32 21.51 -5.25
C GLY A 426 2.46 22.11 -6.08
N GLU A 427 3.41 22.80 -5.44
CA GLU A 427 4.57 23.42 -6.11
C GLU A 427 5.57 22.39 -6.66
N VAL A 428 5.86 21.33 -5.89
CA VAL A 428 6.87 20.30 -6.27
C VAL A 428 6.29 19.15 -7.09
N GLY A 429 4.96 19.13 -7.30
CA GLY A 429 4.30 18.10 -8.10
C GLY A 429 3.93 16.84 -7.31
N GLY A 430 3.96 16.88 -6.00
CA GLY A 430 3.60 15.82 -5.08
C GLY A 430 4.75 15.38 -4.17
N GLY A 431 4.42 14.57 -3.17
CA GLY A 431 5.40 14.08 -2.21
C GLY A 431 4.89 14.03 -0.79
N VAL A 432 5.82 14.23 0.16
CA VAL A 432 5.55 14.36 1.59
C VAL A 432 6.26 15.60 2.12
N SER A 433 5.52 16.51 2.73
CA SER A 433 6.06 17.75 3.32
C SER A 433 5.64 17.84 4.79
N LEU A 434 6.61 18.05 5.68
CA LEU A 434 6.38 18.26 7.10
C LEU A 434 6.83 19.65 7.51
N TRP A 435 5.91 20.36 8.15
CA TRP A 435 6.11 21.74 8.67
C TRP A 435 6.01 21.75 10.19
N LYS A 436 6.89 22.52 10.81
CA LYS A 436 6.93 22.74 12.26
C LYS A 436 7.28 24.20 12.55
N ASP A 437 6.54 24.85 13.45
CA ASP A 437 6.80 26.21 13.93
C ASP A 437 7.05 27.23 12.81
N GLY A 438 6.30 27.12 11.71
CA GLY A 438 6.36 28.06 10.57
C GLY A 438 7.41 27.73 9.51
N SER A 439 8.11 26.60 9.62
CA SER A 439 9.18 26.22 8.69
C SER A 439 9.00 24.80 8.15
N GLU A 440 9.37 24.57 6.87
CA GLU A 440 9.49 23.23 6.31
C GLU A 440 10.72 22.53 6.92
N VAL A 441 10.49 21.41 7.62
CA VAL A 441 11.57 20.66 8.30
C VAL A 441 11.97 19.40 7.58
N ALA A 442 11.09 18.85 6.73
CA ALA A 442 11.41 17.70 5.89
C ALA A 442 10.53 17.67 4.63
N LEU A 443 11.12 17.23 3.50
CA LEU A 443 10.46 17.10 2.20
C LEU A 443 10.96 15.87 1.45
N VAL A 444 10.03 15.11 0.88
CA VAL A 444 10.28 14.09 -0.13
C VAL A 444 9.49 14.46 -1.38
N GLU A 445 10.16 14.79 -2.47
CA GLU A 445 9.49 15.09 -3.74
C GLU A 445 9.18 13.81 -4.50
N LEU A 446 7.94 13.70 -4.99
CA LEU A 446 7.44 12.59 -5.80
C LEU A 446 6.81 13.13 -7.09
N PRO A 447 7.62 13.63 -8.04
CA PRO A 447 7.11 14.34 -9.20
C PRO A 447 6.37 13.44 -10.21
N ILE A 448 6.60 12.13 -10.21
CA ILE A 448 5.94 11.19 -11.13
C ILE A 448 4.59 10.82 -10.53
N ALA A 449 3.52 11.27 -11.14
CA ALA A 449 2.13 11.04 -10.72
C ALA A 449 1.80 11.56 -9.30
N GLY A 450 2.71 12.32 -8.66
CA GLY A 450 2.63 12.64 -7.24
C GLY A 450 2.88 11.43 -6.33
N LEU A 451 3.42 10.34 -6.86
CA LEU A 451 3.57 9.05 -6.19
C LEU A 451 5.02 8.55 -6.14
N MET A 452 5.80 8.77 -7.21
CA MET A 452 7.14 8.21 -7.33
C MET A 452 8.19 9.29 -7.56
N SER A 453 9.38 9.03 -7.03
CA SER A 453 10.58 9.84 -7.23
C SER A 453 11.32 9.41 -8.50
N ASP A 454 11.99 10.35 -9.14
CA ASP A 454 12.97 10.12 -10.21
C ASP A 454 14.43 10.09 -9.67
N SER A 455 14.57 10.10 -8.36
CA SER A 455 15.86 10.00 -7.65
C SER A 455 16.19 8.56 -7.32
N LYS A 456 17.46 8.28 -7.03
CA LYS A 456 17.92 6.95 -6.62
C LYS A 456 17.22 6.48 -5.33
N ALA A 457 16.98 5.18 -5.22
CA ALA A 457 16.36 4.58 -4.04
C ALA A 457 17.07 4.95 -2.74
N SER A 458 18.42 5.02 -2.74
CA SER A 458 19.23 5.44 -1.59
C SER A 458 18.92 6.88 -1.13
N ASP A 459 18.74 7.80 -2.10
CA ASP A 459 18.51 9.21 -1.81
C ASP A 459 17.05 9.41 -1.29
N VAL A 460 16.11 8.67 -1.87
CA VAL A 460 14.72 8.64 -1.39
C VAL A 460 14.65 8.07 0.03
N ALA A 461 15.42 7.01 0.33
CA ALA A 461 15.49 6.42 1.66
C ALA A 461 15.99 7.42 2.72
N VAL A 462 17.00 8.22 2.39
CA VAL A 462 17.51 9.28 3.29
C VAL A 462 16.46 10.35 3.56
N LYS A 463 15.79 10.85 2.52
CA LYS A 463 14.70 11.83 2.66
C LYS A 463 13.51 11.26 3.43
N ALA A 464 13.15 10.00 3.18
CA ALA A 464 12.09 9.31 3.92
C ALA A 464 12.42 9.16 5.41
N GLN A 465 13.68 8.84 5.74
CA GLN A 465 14.13 8.79 7.13
C GLN A 465 14.08 10.18 7.80
N ALA A 466 14.35 11.24 7.05
CA ALA A 466 14.21 12.61 7.57
C ALA A 466 12.75 12.93 7.94
N ILE A 467 11.76 12.48 7.14
CA ILE A 467 10.32 12.61 7.50
C ILE A 467 10.03 11.86 8.80
N VAL A 468 10.47 10.59 8.94
CA VAL A 468 10.25 9.81 10.16
C VAL A 468 10.86 10.51 11.38
N SER A 469 12.10 10.98 11.26
CA SER A 469 12.77 11.71 12.34
C SER A 469 12.02 12.99 12.72
N ALA A 470 11.55 13.76 11.73
CA ALA A 470 10.77 14.97 11.97
C ALA A 470 9.39 14.66 12.61
N MET A 471 8.74 13.54 12.27
CA MET A 471 7.51 13.10 12.94
C MET A 471 7.76 12.80 14.42
N ILE A 472 8.86 12.12 14.75
CA ILE A 472 9.29 11.85 16.14
C ILE A 472 9.58 13.18 16.87
N ASP A 473 10.28 14.10 16.24
CA ASP A 473 10.57 15.44 16.81
C ASP A 473 9.31 16.29 17.02
N CYS A 474 8.21 15.96 16.34
CA CYS A 474 6.88 16.51 16.57
C CYS A 474 6.07 15.76 17.65
N GLY A 475 6.67 14.79 18.34
CA GLY A 475 6.05 14.02 19.43
C GLY A 475 5.44 12.70 19.01
N CYS A 476 5.52 12.30 17.75
CA CYS A 476 4.95 11.04 17.31
C CYS A 476 5.65 9.84 17.97
N THR A 477 4.86 8.93 18.54
CA THR A 477 5.35 7.74 19.24
C THR A 477 5.11 6.45 18.46
N LEU A 478 4.37 6.52 17.34
CA LEU A 478 4.01 5.34 16.56
C LEU A 478 5.20 4.79 15.78
N ASN A 479 5.33 3.48 15.80
CA ASN A 479 6.15 2.77 14.84
C ASN A 479 5.51 2.91 13.43
N ASN A 480 6.32 3.23 12.41
CA ASN A 480 5.85 3.41 11.02
C ASN A 480 4.68 4.43 10.86
N ALA A 481 4.74 5.52 11.61
CA ALA A 481 3.72 6.57 11.65
C ALA A 481 3.31 7.09 10.27
N TYR A 482 4.26 7.18 9.33
CA TYR A 482 3.97 7.65 7.98
C TYR A 482 2.99 6.71 7.25
N MET A 483 3.12 5.40 7.41
CA MET A 483 2.18 4.44 6.81
C MET A 483 0.78 4.61 7.40
N GLN A 484 0.68 4.73 8.73
CA GLN A 484 -0.59 5.01 9.39
C GLN A 484 -1.25 6.31 8.88
N HIS A 485 -0.44 7.33 8.58
CA HIS A 485 -0.90 8.59 8.01
C HIS A 485 -1.54 8.38 6.62
N THR A 486 -0.89 7.63 5.73
CA THR A 486 -1.36 7.44 4.35
C THR A 486 -2.60 6.53 4.26
N LEU A 487 -2.79 5.63 5.23
CA LEU A 487 -3.91 4.70 5.27
C LEU A 487 -5.22 5.31 5.80
N LEU A 488 -5.20 6.52 6.36
CA LEU A 488 -6.42 7.17 6.87
C LEU A 488 -7.48 7.38 5.79
N ALA A 489 -7.09 7.38 4.51
CA ALA A 489 -7.98 7.53 3.36
C ALA A 489 -8.43 6.19 2.74
N LEU A 490 -8.02 5.03 3.26
CA LEU A 490 -8.33 3.72 2.69
C LEU A 490 -9.72 3.23 3.11
N VAL A 491 -10.74 3.62 2.35
CA VAL A 491 -12.17 3.47 2.68
C VAL A 491 -12.73 2.04 2.57
N VAL A 492 -11.88 1.04 2.41
CA VAL A 492 -12.23 -0.39 2.39
C VAL A 492 -11.79 -1.15 3.63
N ILE A 493 -10.98 -0.54 4.50
CA ILE A 493 -10.54 -1.15 5.75
C ILE A 493 -11.24 -0.50 6.96
N PRO A 494 -11.97 -1.26 7.82
CA PRO A 494 -12.68 -0.74 9.00
C PRO A 494 -11.78 0.03 9.98
N GLU A 495 -12.36 0.87 10.89
CA GLU A 495 -13.79 1.14 11.01
C GLU A 495 -14.19 2.49 10.38
N LEU A 496 -13.38 3.58 10.63
CA LEU A 496 -13.67 4.95 10.22
C LEU A 496 -12.55 5.51 9.35
N ARG A 497 -12.90 6.11 8.20
CA ARG A 497 -11.95 6.66 7.22
C ARG A 497 -12.41 8.00 6.68
N ILE A 498 -11.52 8.68 5.94
CA ILE A 498 -11.85 9.93 5.25
C ILE A 498 -11.68 9.77 3.75
N SER A 499 -12.63 10.28 2.97
CA SER A 499 -12.54 10.40 1.52
C SER A 499 -12.74 11.86 1.07
N ASP A 500 -12.59 12.11 -0.22
CA ASP A 500 -12.93 13.40 -0.83
C ASP A 500 -14.43 13.71 -0.83
N LEU A 501 -15.27 12.71 -0.53
CA LEU A 501 -16.73 12.86 -0.40
C LEU A 501 -17.18 13.04 1.06
N GLY A 502 -16.35 12.68 2.05
CA GLY A 502 -16.70 12.81 3.45
C GLY A 502 -16.02 11.81 4.38
N LEU A 503 -16.48 11.78 5.62
CA LEU A 503 -16.11 10.75 6.59
C LEU A 503 -16.88 9.48 6.26
N VAL A 504 -16.23 8.32 6.25
CA VAL A 504 -16.78 7.02 5.85
C VAL A 504 -16.83 6.08 7.05
N ASP A 505 -18.01 5.56 7.37
CA ASP A 505 -18.18 4.40 8.22
C ASP A 505 -18.05 3.14 7.35
N VAL A 506 -16.88 2.51 7.41
CA VAL A 506 -16.55 1.37 6.55
C VAL A 506 -17.34 0.12 6.94
N ASN A 507 -17.73 -0.03 8.21
CA ASN A 507 -18.56 -1.17 8.63
C ASN A 507 -19.95 -1.15 7.99
N ARG A 508 -20.47 0.06 7.69
CA ARG A 508 -21.77 0.26 7.03
C ARG A 508 -21.63 0.51 5.54
N PHE A 509 -20.41 0.81 5.09
CA PHE A 509 -20.11 1.21 3.72
C PHE A 509 -20.91 2.44 3.29
N GLU A 510 -20.93 3.48 4.16
CA GLU A 510 -21.70 4.72 3.95
C GLU A 510 -20.95 5.96 4.45
N LEU A 511 -21.30 7.11 3.89
CA LEU A 511 -20.85 8.41 4.39
C LEU A 511 -21.52 8.72 5.72
N THR A 512 -20.75 9.29 6.67
CA THR A 512 -21.26 9.67 7.99
C THR A 512 -20.88 11.10 8.35
N LYS A 513 -21.63 11.69 9.30
CA LYS A 513 -21.33 13.05 9.78
C LYS A 513 -20.14 13.06 10.72
N ILE A 514 -19.31 14.08 10.60
CA ILE A 514 -18.15 14.32 11.48
C ILE A 514 -18.59 14.77 12.87
N ILE A 515 -19.65 15.60 12.94
CA ILE A 515 -20.20 16.17 14.16
C ILE A 515 -21.64 15.72 14.30
N GLU A 516 -21.98 15.18 15.45
CA GLU A 516 -23.39 14.90 15.80
C GLU A 516 -24.05 16.20 16.21
N THR A 517 -24.90 16.73 15.35
CA THR A 517 -25.75 17.88 15.68
C THR A 517 -27.09 17.36 16.17
N ASN A 518 -27.30 17.37 17.47
CA ASN A 518 -28.63 17.29 18.05
C ASN A 518 -29.33 18.65 17.90
N PHE A 519 -29.82 18.97 16.70
CA PHE A 519 -30.67 20.15 16.47
C PHE A 519 -32.02 19.71 15.90
#